data_28d23730e2526c9efa16afd1416d5de5
#
_entry.id   28d23730e2526c9efa16afd1416d5de5
#
_cell.length_a   1.000
_cell.length_b   1.000
_cell.length_c   1.000
_cell.angle_alpha   90.00
_cell.angle_beta   90.00
_cell.angle_gamma   90.00
#
_symmetry.space_group_name_H-M   'P 1'
#
loop_
_entity.id
_entity.type
_entity.pdbx_description
1 polymer ?
#
loop_
_entity_poly.entity_id
_entity_poly.type
_entity_poly.pdbx_seq_one_letter_code
_entity_poly.pdbx_strand_id
1 'polypeptide(L)'
;MIQSGIGHLRAIQMRSVASEVVYKRLGGEPLAVRAVVGRTVFRSTDADGIWTRVETRDFIVPKEQLPFEPQVGDEVEFLGATYEVLAPNGEPAWRWSDAFHTAYRIHAKHTGG
;
A
#
# COMPACT_ATOMS: atom_id res chain seq x y z
N MET A 1 -14.09 -31.72 -4.78
CA MET A 1 -13.85 -30.65 -5.61
C MET A 1 -12.45 -30.20 -5.67
N ILE A 2 -11.83 -30.48 -6.76
CA ILE A 2 -10.47 -30.13 -6.94
C ILE A 2 -10.24 -28.66 -7.02
N GLN A 3 -11.15 -27.97 -7.67
CA GLN A 3 -11.08 -26.59 -7.74
C GLN A 3 -11.07 -25.93 -6.42
N SER A 4 -11.71 -26.53 -5.42
CA SER A 4 -11.80 -25.93 -4.12
C SER A 4 -10.45 -25.89 -3.42
N GLY A 5 -9.53 -26.79 -3.75
CA GLY A 5 -8.22 -26.75 -3.13
C GLY A 5 -7.43 -25.51 -3.51
N ILE A 6 -7.36 -25.21 -4.79
CA ILE A 6 -6.64 -24.07 -5.28
C ILE A 6 -7.35 -22.78 -4.90
N GLY A 7 -8.65 -22.76 -5.08
CA GLY A 7 -9.42 -21.59 -4.71
C GLY A 7 -9.36 -21.31 -3.23
N HIS A 8 -9.32 -22.34 -2.42
CA HIS A 8 -9.24 -22.20 -0.99
C HIS A 8 -7.93 -21.55 -0.56
N LEU A 9 -6.81 -21.95 -1.14
CA LEU A 9 -5.53 -21.35 -0.82
C LEU A 9 -5.51 -19.87 -1.19
N ARG A 10 -6.03 -19.55 -2.34
CA ARG A 10 -6.06 -18.19 -2.79
C ARG A 10 -6.95 -17.33 -1.91
N ALA A 11 -8.09 -17.87 -1.51
CA ALA A 11 -9.02 -17.16 -0.65
C ALA A 11 -8.41 -16.93 0.74
N ILE A 12 -7.68 -17.88 1.25
CA ILE A 12 -7.02 -17.73 2.54
C ILE A 12 -6.01 -16.60 2.50
N GLN A 13 -5.19 -16.56 1.47
CA GLN A 13 -4.21 -15.51 1.33
C GLN A 13 -4.85 -14.13 1.28
N MET A 14 -5.88 -13.98 0.50
CA MET A 14 -6.55 -12.71 0.39
C MET A 14 -7.20 -12.29 1.69
N ARG A 15 -7.87 -13.24 2.34
CA ARG A 15 -8.58 -12.95 3.55
C ARG A 15 -7.67 -12.58 4.71
N SER A 16 -6.51 -13.24 4.79
CA SER A 16 -5.62 -13.06 5.93
C SER A 16 -4.91 -11.71 5.91
N VAL A 17 -4.90 -11.01 4.78
CA VAL A 17 -4.17 -9.75 4.69
C VAL A 17 -5.06 -8.53 4.50
N ALA A 18 -6.36 -8.74 4.30
CA ALA A 18 -7.27 -7.61 4.15
C ALA A 18 -7.60 -7.00 5.51
N SER A 19 -7.46 -5.70 5.63
CA SER A 19 -7.67 -4.98 6.88
C SER A 19 -8.36 -3.66 6.64
N GLU A 20 -9.03 -3.16 7.68
CA GLU A 20 -9.61 -1.83 7.62
C GLU A 20 -8.53 -0.81 7.98
N VAL A 21 -8.38 0.21 7.17
CA VAL A 21 -7.46 1.30 7.43
C VAL A 21 -8.19 2.62 7.22
N VAL A 22 -7.64 3.70 7.74
CA VAL A 22 -8.20 5.02 7.54
C VAL A 22 -7.27 5.80 6.64
N TYR A 23 -7.77 6.22 5.49
CA TYR A 23 -7.00 7.01 4.55
C TYR A 23 -7.40 8.47 4.71
N LYS A 24 -6.42 9.36 4.84
CA LYS A 24 -6.67 10.78 5.02
C LYS A 24 -5.84 11.57 4.03
N ARG A 25 -6.52 12.29 3.14
CA ARG A 25 -5.84 13.21 2.24
C ARG A 25 -5.28 14.37 3.04
N LEU A 26 -4.19 14.93 2.58
CA LEU A 26 -3.61 16.10 3.18
C LEU A 26 -4.66 17.21 3.17
N GLY A 27 -5.08 17.62 4.37
CA GLY A 27 -6.12 18.62 4.52
C GLY A 27 -7.54 18.12 4.28
N GLY A 28 -7.74 16.81 4.14
CA GLY A 28 -9.06 16.24 3.86
C GLY A 28 -9.66 15.50 5.03
N GLU A 29 -10.82 14.92 4.79
CA GLU A 29 -11.54 14.14 5.79
C GLU A 29 -11.06 12.71 5.83
N PRO A 30 -11.07 12.06 7.00
CA PRO A 30 -10.70 10.65 7.08
C PRO A 30 -11.71 9.78 6.32
N LEU A 31 -11.21 8.73 5.68
CA LEU A 31 -12.03 7.82 4.91
C LEU A 31 -11.64 6.39 5.28
N ALA A 32 -12.61 5.61 5.77
CA ALA A 32 -12.36 4.21 6.09
C ALA A 32 -12.39 3.38 4.81
N VAL A 33 -11.33 2.62 4.58
CA VAL A 33 -11.23 1.77 3.41
C VAL A 33 -10.66 0.42 3.82
N ARG A 34 -10.84 -0.58 2.97
CA ARG A 34 -10.24 -1.88 3.20
C ARG A 34 -9.01 -2.01 2.32
N ALA A 35 -7.93 -2.48 2.92
CA ALA A 35 -6.66 -2.60 2.22
C ALA A 35 -6.00 -3.93 2.50
N VAL A 36 -5.29 -4.44 1.52
CA VAL A 36 -4.35 -5.52 1.72
C VAL A 36 -3.03 -4.87 2.08
N VAL A 37 -2.43 -5.28 3.19
CA VAL A 37 -1.20 -4.67 3.67
C VAL A 37 -0.01 -5.51 3.23
N GLY A 38 0.97 -4.87 2.61
CA GLY A 38 2.16 -5.53 2.16
C GLY A 38 3.37 -4.64 2.37
N ARG A 39 4.44 -4.93 1.67
CA ARG A 39 5.64 -4.09 1.72
C ARG A 39 6.43 -4.24 0.44
N THR A 40 7.24 -3.25 0.15
CA THR A 40 8.15 -3.28 -0.99
C THR A 40 9.52 -2.83 -0.51
N VAL A 41 10.55 -3.47 -1.03
CA VAL A 41 11.93 -3.08 -0.76
C VAL A 41 12.50 -2.50 -2.04
N PHE A 42 12.98 -1.27 -1.94
CA PHE A 42 13.65 -0.58 -3.05
C PHE A 42 15.14 -0.56 -2.77
N ARG A 43 15.94 -0.93 -3.74
CA ARG A 43 17.40 -0.95 -3.62
C ARG A 43 18.01 -0.15 -4.74
N SER A 44 19.03 0.62 -4.41
CA SER A 44 19.78 1.37 -5.40
C SER A 44 21.23 1.51 -4.96
N THR A 45 22.10 1.82 -5.91
CA THR A 45 23.49 2.16 -5.59
C THR A 45 23.73 3.60 -5.96
N ASP A 46 24.54 4.29 -5.15
CA ASP A 46 24.92 5.66 -5.48
C ASP A 46 26.19 5.65 -6.35
N ALA A 47 26.72 6.84 -6.63
CA ALA A 47 27.89 6.99 -7.48
C ALA A 47 29.15 6.34 -6.87
N ASP A 48 29.17 6.16 -5.58
CA ASP A 48 30.31 5.55 -4.87
C ASP A 48 30.12 4.04 -4.72
N GLY A 49 29.07 3.49 -5.28
CA GLY A 49 28.80 2.06 -5.19
C GLY A 49 28.16 1.62 -3.90
N ILE A 50 27.69 2.55 -3.08
CA ILE A 50 27.05 2.22 -1.81
C ILE A 50 25.59 1.86 -2.06
N TRP A 51 25.18 0.70 -1.56
CA TRP A 51 23.82 0.25 -1.69
C TRP A 51 22.92 0.94 -0.68
N THR A 52 21.79 1.40 -1.14
CA THR A 52 20.75 1.98 -0.30
C THR A 52 19.53 1.10 -0.38
N ARG A 53 18.88 0.91 0.76
CA ARG A 53 17.68 0.11 0.86
C ARG A 53 16.58 0.92 1.52
N VAL A 54 15.45 1.02 0.84
CA VAL A 54 14.27 1.68 1.39
C VAL A 54 13.13 0.66 1.42
N GLU A 55 12.53 0.49 2.57
CA GLU A 55 11.39 -0.41 2.70
C GLU A 55 10.15 0.40 3.00
N THR A 56 9.09 0.16 2.23
CA THR A 56 7.82 0.83 2.44
C THR A 56 6.78 -0.17 2.93
N ARG A 57 5.83 0.34 3.69
CA ARG A 57 4.61 -0.38 3.98
C ARG A 57 3.65 -0.03 2.85
N ASP A 58 3.09 -1.05 2.20
CA ASP A 58 2.21 -0.81 1.08
C ASP A 58 0.78 -1.09 1.48
N PHE A 59 -0.12 -0.26 0.97
CA PHE A 59 -1.55 -0.46 1.19
C PHE A 59 -2.20 -0.62 -0.18
N ILE A 60 -2.78 -1.80 -0.41
CA ILE A 60 -3.44 -2.08 -1.68
C ILE A 60 -4.93 -1.86 -1.48
N VAL A 61 -5.43 -0.79 -2.07
CA VAL A 61 -6.81 -0.32 -1.87
C VAL A 61 -7.59 -0.42 -3.15
N PRO A 62 -8.76 -1.09 -3.14
CA PRO A 62 -9.61 -1.13 -4.33
C PRO A 62 -9.95 0.28 -4.79
N LYS A 63 -9.86 0.49 -6.09
CA LYS A 63 -10.05 1.80 -6.69
C LYS A 63 -11.41 2.42 -6.34
N GLU A 64 -12.44 1.61 -6.29
CA GLU A 64 -13.78 2.11 -5.99
C GLU A 64 -13.93 2.64 -4.55
N GLN A 65 -13.01 2.28 -3.66
CA GLN A 65 -13.07 2.77 -2.29
C GLN A 65 -12.34 4.09 -2.09
N LEU A 66 -11.55 4.51 -3.09
CA LEU A 66 -10.75 5.72 -2.96
C LEU A 66 -11.09 6.63 -4.14
N PRO A 67 -11.92 7.65 -3.92
CA PRO A 67 -12.43 8.49 -5.02
C PRO A 67 -11.43 9.50 -5.58
N PHE A 68 -10.15 9.35 -5.27
CA PHE A 68 -9.09 10.24 -5.72
C PHE A 68 -7.79 9.45 -5.79
N GLU A 69 -6.82 9.97 -6.54
CA GLU A 69 -5.51 9.33 -6.60
C GLU A 69 -4.71 9.62 -5.34
N PRO A 70 -4.00 8.62 -4.82
CA PRO A 70 -3.11 8.86 -3.68
C PRO A 70 -2.02 9.86 -4.02
N GLN A 71 -1.68 10.71 -3.06
CA GLN A 71 -0.65 11.73 -3.26
C GLN A 71 0.33 11.74 -2.10
N VAL A 72 1.55 12.16 -2.38
CA VAL A 72 2.57 12.33 -1.37
C VAL A 72 2.05 13.27 -0.29
N GLY A 73 2.24 12.90 0.96
CA GLY A 73 1.76 13.68 2.09
C GLY A 73 0.44 13.21 2.67
N ASP A 74 -0.29 12.37 1.94
CA ASP A 74 -1.49 11.75 2.49
C ASP A 74 -1.08 10.79 3.60
N GLU A 75 -2.00 10.47 4.49
CA GLU A 75 -1.72 9.59 5.62
C GLU A 75 -2.62 8.37 5.64
N VAL A 76 -2.10 7.27 6.16
CA VAL A 76 -2.87 6.05 6.36
C VAL A 76 -2.70 5.63 7.81
N GLU A 77 -3.81 5.39 8.50
CA GLU A 77 -3.77 4.86 9.87
C GLU A 77 -4.10 3.38 9.84
N PHE A 78 -3.25 2.59 10.44
CA PHE A 78 -3.40 1.16 10.49
C PHE A 78 -2.90 0.63 11.83
N LEU A 79 -3.78 -0.03 12.56
CA LEU A 79 -3.47 -0.63 13.88
C LEU A 79 -2.83 0.37 14.84
N GLY A 80 -3.37 1.58 14.88
CA GLY A 80 -2.89 2.61 15.80
C GLY A 80 -1.62 3.32 15.36
N ALA A 81 -1.07 2.99 14.22
CA ALA A 81 0.12 3.64 13.69
C ALA A 81 -0.24 4.50 12.49
N THR A 82 0.52 5.54 12.28
CA THR A 82 0.34 6.45 11.15
C THR A 82 1.46 6.26 10.14
N TYR A 83 1.08 6.19 8.87
CA TYR A 83 2.01 6.05 7.76
C TYR A 83 1.78 7.19 6.79
N GLU A 84 2.85 7.76 6.28
CA GLU A 84 2.74 8.87 5.32
C GLU A 84 3.06 8.36 3.92
N VAL A 85 2.22 8.71 2.96
CA VAL A 85 2.43 8.35 1.56
C VAL A 85 3.63 9.11 1.01
N LEU A 86 4.53 8.38 0.38
CA LEU A 86 5.76 8.96 -0.16
C LEU A 86 6.09 8.35 -1.52
N ALA A 87 6.94 9.04 -2.26
CA ALA A 87 7.46 8.55 -3.53
C ALA A 87 8.86 7.98 -3.27
N PRO A 88 8.98 6.66 -3.06
CA PRO A 88 10.23 6.08 -2.61
C PRO A 88 11.24 5.97 -3.74
N ASN A 89 12.48 6.35 -3.45
CA ASN A 89 13.61 6.08 -4.34
C ASN A 89 13.36 6.46 -5.80
N GLY A 90 12.66 7.58 -6.04
CA GLY A 90 12.36 8.03 -7.39
C GLY A 90 11.18 7.36 -8.05
N GLU A 91 10.57 6.40 -7.39
CA GLU A 91 9.37 5.74 -7.89
C GLU A 91 8.13 6.56 -7.54
N PRO A 92 7.04 6.43 -8.31
CA PRO A 92 5.79 7.11 -7.95
C PRO A 92 5.27 6.68 -6.57
N ALA A 93 4.44 7.51 -5.96
CA ALA A 93 3.86 7.21 -4.67
C ALA A 93 2.93 6.02 -4.72
N TRP A 94 2.35 5.73 -5.88
CA TRP A 94 1.47 4.58 -6.04
C TRP A 94 1.59 4.03 -7.46
N ARG A 95 1.15 2.80 -7.61
CA ARG A 95 1.05 2.16 -8.93
C ARG A 95 -0.17 1.25 -8.90
N TRP A 96 -0.58 0.80 -10.08
CA TRP A 96 -1.65 -0.19 -10.13
C TRP A 96 -1.14 -1.51 -9.55
N SER A 97 -1.95 -2.09 -8.70
CA SER A 97 -1.61 -3.38 -8.07
C SER A 97 -1.78 -4.52 -9.06
N ASP A 98 -2.60 -4.34 -10.07
CA ASP A 98 -2.95 -5.38 -11.02
C ASP A 98 -3.03 -4.84 -12.45
N ALA A 99 -3.01 -5.75 -13.42
CA ALA A 99 -3.03 -5.38 -14.83
C ALA A 99 -4.35 -4.75 -15.27
N PHE A 100 -5.41 -4.95 -14.50
CA PHE A 100 -6.73 -4.42 -14.84
C PHE A 100 -7.01 -3.06 -14.20
N HIS A 101 -6.06 -2.52 -13.46
CA HIS A 101 -6.18 -1.22 -12.79
C HIS A 101 -7.37 -1.18 -11.83
N THR A 102 -7.53 -2.24 -11.03
CA THR A 102 -8.65 -2.32 -10.09
C THR A 102 -8.28 -1.88 -8.68
N ALA A 103 -6.99 -1.79 -8.38
CA ALA A 103 -6.55 -1.42 -7.05
C ALA A 103 -5.25 -0.63 -7.11
N TYR A 104 -5.15 0.37 -6.23
CA TYR A 104 -3.92 1.12 -6.04
C TYR A 104 -2.99 0.37 -5.10
N ARG A 105 -1.71 0.33 -5.42
CA ARG A 105 -0.69 -0.08 -4.47
C ARG A 105 0.04 1.17 -4.02
N ILE A 106 -0.18 1.58 -2.79
CA ILE A 106 0.25 2.87 -2.25
C ILE A 106 1.44 2.66 -1.34
N HIS A 107 2.53 3.38 -1.59
CA HIS A 107 3.74 3.28 -0.79
C HIS A 107 3.70 4.29 0.35
N ALA A 108 3.98 3.82 1.56
CA ALA A 108 3.94 4.69 2.73
C ALA A 108 5.04 4.30 3.72
N LYS A 109 5.34 5.21 4.62
CA LYS A 109 6.36 5.00 5.62
C LYS A 109 5.80 5.35 6.98
N HIS A 110 6.15 4.56 8.00
CA HIS A 110 5.71 4.80 9.36
C HIS A 110 6.25 6.13 9.87
N THR A 111 5.35 6.97 10.37
CA THR A 111 5.72 8.30 10.88
C THR A 111 5.30 8.53 12.32
N GLY A 112 4.35 7.76 12.84
CA GLY A 112 3.88 7.98 14.20
C GLY A 112 2.91 6.92 14.68
N GLY A 113 2.45 7.08 15.87
CA GLY A 113 1.46 6.19 16.50
C GLY A 113 2.03 5.17 17.44
#